data_61e50e477c255fdda8bfe10c360b3052
#
_entry.id   61e50e477c255fdda8bfe10c360b3052
#
_cell.length_a   1.000
_cell.length_b   1.000
_cell.length_c   1.000
_cell.angle_alpha   90.00
_cell.angle_beta   90.00
_cell.angle_gamma   90.00
#
_symmetry.space_group_name_H-M   'P 1'
#
loop_
_entity.id
_entity.type
_entity.pdbx_description
1 polymer ?
#
loop_
_entity_poly.entity_id
_entity_poly.type
_entity_poly.pdbx_seq_one_letter_code
_entity_poly.pdbx_strand_id
1 'polypeptide(L)'
;MISKGMCVFAVVMTMAVRAAQAPAAAPGTAEALQRPADVRELVFLSSAQGLAYGPAADKAKQAGGAPPFTNVFVSPAAYRSFMRSGKWPDGTTFFLEVRAAVEHDSQGVRGSSQGQVLALEAEKKDTTRYPGAGFAYFDFGRGGTDLTAQPLPATAACYACHRQHGAVEWTFTQFYPEQFAVAKKMDTVRKDYDPNL
;
A
#
# COMPACT_ATOMS: atom_id res chain seq x y z
N MET A 1 -7.32 -87.41 -5.37
CA MET A 1 -7.61 -86.33 -6.38
C MET A 1 -7.32 -85.00 -5.68
N ILE A 2 -6.18 -84.41 -6.00
CA ILE A 2 -5.67 -83.19 -5.29
C ILE A 2 -5.90 -82.00 -6.27
N SER A 3 -6.81 -81.09 -5.84
CA SER A 3 -7.05 -79.86 -6.61
C SER A 3 -6.07 -78.77 -6.18
N LYS A 4 -5.25 -78.28 -7.14
CA LYS A 4 -4.33 -77.17 -6.95
C LYS A 4 -5.07 -75.86 -7.07
N GLY A 5 -5.21 -75.15 -5.98
CA GLY A 5 -5.67 -73.75 -5.98
C GLY A 5 -4.52 -72.80 -6.39
N MET A 6 -4.77 -72.01 -7.41
CA MET A 6 -3.83 -71.03 -7.95
C MET A 6 -4.15 -69.64 -7.33
N CYS A 7 -3.29 -69.18 -6.42
CA CYS A 7 -3.39 -67.80 -5.88
C CYS A 7 -2.87 -66.81 -6.91
N VAL A 8 -3.76 -65.94 -7.40
CA VAL A 8 -3.41 -64.77 -8.20
C VAL A 8 -3.13 -63.60 -7.26
N PHE A 9 -1.87 -63.20 -7.14
CA PHE A 9 -1.49 -61.96 -6.46
C PHE A 9 -1.73 -60.79 -7.39
N ALA A 10 -2.72 -59.93 -7.09
CA ALA A 10 -2.91 -58.66 -7.73
C ALA A 10 -1.94 -57.64 -7.13
N VAL A 11 -0.96 -57.21 -7.89
CA VAL A 11 -0.06 -56.08 -7.52
C VAL A 11 -0.79 -54.79 -7.81
N VAL A 12 -1.22 -54.15 -6.74
CA VAL A 12 -1.78 -52.77 -6.80
C VAL A 12 -0.61 -51.79 -6.86
N MET A 13 -0.38 -51.24 -8.04
CA MET A 13 0.64 -50.23 -8.30
C MET A 13 0.06 -48.85 -7.92
N THR A 14 0.34 -48.36 -6.71
CA THR A 14 -0.04 -47.01 -6.29
C THR A 14 0.89 -46.00 -6.98
N MET A 15 0.34 -45.30 -7.99
CA MET A 15 1.00 -44.13 -8.54
C MET A 15 0.92 -42.97 -7.56
N ALA A 16 2.02 -42.64 -6.91
CA ALA A 16 2.17 -41.42 -6.13
C ALA A 16 2.25 -40.22 -7.09
N VAL A 17 1.17 -39.46 -7.17
CA VAL A 17 1.17 -38.15 -7.87
C VAL A 17 2.01 -37.19 -7.03
N ARG A 18 3.24 -36.95 -7.44
CA ARG A 18 4.08 -35.89 -6.89
C ARG A 18 3.50 -34.55 -7.35
N ALA A 19 2.85 -33.84 -6.47
CA ALA A 19 2.55 -32.42 -6.70
C ALA A 19 3.88 -31.68 -6.91
N ALA A 20 4.06 -31.14 -8.09
CA ALA A 20 5.19 -30.27 -8.40
C ALA A 20 5.07 -29.02 -7.52
N GLN A 21 5.88 -28.91 -6.48
CA GLN A 21 6.05 -27.65 -5.75
C GLN A 21 6.67 -26.64 -6.71
N ALA A 22 5.97 -25.52 -6.94
CA ALA A 22 6.54 -24.40 -7.60
C ALA A 22 7.86 -23.99 -6.91
N PRO A 23 8.93 -23.66 -7.66
CA PRO A 23 10.18 -23.25 -7.04
C PRO A 23 9.92 -22.02 -6.17
N ALA A 24 10.37 -22.10 -4.91
CA ALA A 24 10.39 -20.95 -4.02
C ALA A 24 11.19 -19.84 -4.69
N ALA A 25 10.60 -18.66 -4.82
CA ALA A 25 11.27 -17.50 -5.40
C ALA A 25 12.59 -17.26 -4.65
N ALA A 26 13.69 -17.11 -5.40
CA ALA A 26 14.99 -16.81 -4.82
C ALA A 26 14.91 -15.49 -4.01
N PRO A 27 15.53 -15.40 -2.83
CA PRO A 27 15.59 -14.15 -2.10
C PRO A 27 16.43 -13.16 -2.91
N GLY A 28 15.81 -12.10 -3.45
CA GLY A 28 16.58 -11.00 -3.98
C GLY A 28 16.13 -10.29 -5.25
N THR A 29 15.04 -10.67 -5.92
CA THR A 29 14.47 -9.80 -6.97
C THR A 29 13.25 -9.08 -6.40
N ALA A 30 13.40 -7.81 -6.11
CA ALA A 30 12.30 -6.95 -5.75
C ALA A 30 11.27 -6.98 -6.89
N GLU A 31 10.08 -7.51 -6.62
CA GLU A 31 9.02 -7.60 -7.61
C GLU A 31 8.49 -6.22 -7.95
N ALA A 32 8.52 -5.88 -9.23
CA ALA A 32 7.93 -4.64 -9.71
C ALA A 32 6.42 -4.62 -9.42
N LEU A 33 5.96 -3.50 -8.88
CA LEU A 33 4.54 -3.25 -8.66
C LEU A 33 3.90 -2.78 -9.97
N GLN A 34 2.77 -3.38 -10.34
CA GLN A 34 1.97 -2.94 -11.48
C GLN A 34 1.12 -1.73 -11.08
N ARG A 35 1.08 -0.72 -11.94
CA ARG A 35 0.16 0.40 -11.81
C ARG A 35 -1.29 -0.10 -11.98
N PRO A 36 -2.26 0.32 -11.15
CA PRO A 36 -3.67 -0.02 -11.38
C PRO A 36 -4.15 0.62 -12.68
N ALA A 37 -5.07 -0.05 -13.35
CA ALA A 37 -5.69 0.49 -14.57
C ALA A 37 -6.42 1.81 -14.28
N ASP A 38 -7.19 1.83 -13.19
CA ASP A 38 -7.81 3.04 -12.66
C ASP A 38 -7.84 2.99 -11.12
N VAL A 39 -7.26 4.00 -10.46
CA VAL A 39 -7.32 4.14 -9.00
C VAL A 39 -8.75 4.35 -8.48
N ARG A 40 -9.69 4.78 -9.35
CA ARG A 40 -11.10 5.02 -9.00
C ARG A 40 -11.89 3.73 -8.79
N GLU A 41 -11.36 2.58 -9.22
CA GLU A 41 -11.91 1.25 -8.88
C GLU A 41 -11.56 0.81 -7.45
N LEU A 42 -10.70 1.56 -6.78
CA LEU A 42 -10.27 1.32 -5.40
C LEU A 42 -11.14 2.11 -4.41
N VAL A 43 -11.05 1.74 -3.13
CA VAL A 43 -11.68 2.48 -2.05
C VAL A 43 -10.87 3.75 -1.77
N PHE A 44 -11.50 4.90 -1.92
CA PHE A 44 -10.95 6.18 -1.49
C PHE A 44 -10.95 6.25 0.04
N LEU A 45 -9.81 6.60 0.62
CA LEU A 45 -9.64 6.73 2.08
C LEU A 45 -9.71 8.17 2.55
N SER A 46 -8.98 9.06 1.88
CA SER A 46 -8.85 10.45 2.31
C SER A 46 -8.25 11.32 1.21
N SER A 47 -8.50 12.61 1.30
CA SER A 47 -7.81 13.66 0.56
C SER A 47 -7.23 14.68 1.53
N ALA A 48 -6.04 15.17 1.22
CA ALA A 48 -5.40 16.27 1.95
C ALA A 48 -4.84 17.30 0.96
N GLN A 49 -4.63 18.52 1.42
CA GLN A 49 -3.98 19.56 0.64
C GLN A 49 -2.80 20.13 1.43
N GLY A 50 -1.61 20.11 0.84
CA GLY A 50 -0.41 20.67 1.44
C GLY A 50 0.08 19.98 2.70
N LEU A 51 -0.35 18.73 2.93
CA LEU A 51 0.08 17.95 4.09
C LEU A 51 1.55 17.53 3.91
N ALA A 52 2.40 17.96 4.82
CA ALA A 52 3.82 17.63 4.82
C ALA A 52 4.40 17.69 6.23
N TYR A 53 5.48 16.97 6.47
CA TYR A 53 6.20 16.93 7.74
C TYR A 53 7.59 17.58 7.64
N GLY A 54 8.05 18.17 8.75
CA GLY A 54 9.40 18.67 8.92
C GLY A 54 9.85 19.65 7.82
N PRO A 55 11.08 19.56 7.33
CA PRO A 55 11.63 20.50 6.33
C PRO A 55 10.85 20.54 5.01
N ALA A 56 10.09 19.49 4.67
CA ALA A 56 9.24 19.49 3.49
C ALA A 56 8.04 20.45 3.65
N ALA A 57 7.50 20.58 4.87
CA ALA A 57 6.44 21.55 5.17
C ALA A 57 6.93 22.99 5.01
N ASP A 58 8.15 23.28 5.46
CA ASP A 58 8.76 24.62 5.33
C ASP A 58 9.02 24.98 3.87
N LYS A 59 9.54 24.03 3.08
CA LYS A 59 9.74 24.22 1.63
C LYS A 59 8.42 24.44 0.90
N ALA A 60 7.37 23.70 1.25
CA ALA A 60 6.06 23.87 0.65
C ALA A 60 5.48 25.26 0.92
N LYS A 61 5.65 25.80 2.14
CA LYS A 61 5.25 27.18 2.47
C LYS A 61 6.04 28.23 1.68
N GLN A 62 7.33 27.99 1.42
CA GLN A 62 8.21 28.92 0.70
C GLN A 62 7.98 28.91 -0.82
N ALA A 63 7.51 27.81 -1.37
CA ALA A 63 7.36 27.64 -2.82
C ALA A 63 6.29 28.57 -3.44
N GLY A 64 5.36 29.08 -2.63
CA GLY A 64 4.23 29.90 -3.10
C GLY A 64 3.20 29.10 -3.92
N GLY A 65 2.04 29.70 -4.17
CA GLY A 65 0.93 29.04 -4.86
C GLY A 65 0.17 28.03 -3.98
N ALA A 66 -0.94 27.51 -4.50
CA ALA A 66 -1.72 26.50 -3.77
C ALA A 66 -0.98 25.14 -3.77
N PRO A 67 -0.78 24.54 -2.59
CA PRO A 67 -0.12 23.25 -2.48
C PRO A 67 -0.97 22.15 -3.15
N PRO A 68 -0.34 21.06 -3.64
CA PRO A 68 -1.05 19.98 -4.31
C PRO A 68 -2.02 19.25 -3.38
N PHE A 69 -3.03 18.63 -3.98
CA PHE A 69 -3.86 17.65 -3.34
C PHE A 69 -3.21 16.27 -3.38
N THR A 70 -3.41 15.50 -2.32
CA THR A 70 -3.06 14.09 -2.24
C THR A 70 -4.31 13.27 -1.96
N ASN A 71 -4.58 12.24 -2.77
CA ASN A 71 -5.71 11.34 -2.62
C ASN A 71 -5.17 9.94 -2.35
N VAL A 72 -5.68 9.27 -1.33
CA VAL A 72 -5.23 7.93 -0.94
C VAL A 72 -6.31 6.91 -1.23
N PHE A 73 -5.91 5.80 -1.86
CA PHE A 73 -6.78 4.70 -2.25
C PHE A 73 -6.21 3.36 -1.77
N VAL A 74 -7.09 2.39 -1.52
CA VAL A 74 -6.72 1.04 -1.11
C VAL A 74 -7.67 0.00 -1.72
N SER A 75 -7.23 -1.26 -1.84
CA SER A 75 -8.12 -2.31 -2.34
C SER A 75 -9.34 -2.52 -1.43
N PRO A 76 -10.52 -2.85 -1.98
CA PRO A 76 -11.71 -3.14 -1.17
C PRO A 76 -11.51 -4.27 -0.16
N ALA A 77 -10.66 -5.24 -0.46
CA ALA A 77 -10.35 -6.35 0.45
C ALA A 77 -9.55 -5.89 1.67
N ALA A 78 -8.49 -5.08 1.45
CA ALA A 78 -7.68 -4.51 2.51
C ALA A 78 -8.50 -3.55 3.40
N TYR A 79 -9.32 -2.70 2.80
CA TYR A 79 -10.26 -1.82 3.51
C TYR A 79 -11.15 -2.62 4.47
N ARG A 80 -11.87 -3.63 3.95
CA ARG A 80 -12.75 -4.47 4.79
C ARG A 80 -12.01 -5.21 5.89
N SER A 81 -10.79 -5.67 5.63
CA SER A 81 -9.97 -6.34 6.64
C SER A 81 -9.58 -5.38 7.75
N PHE A 82 -9.12 -4.17 7.39
CA PHE A 82 -8.78 -3.14 8.35
C PHE A 82 -9.96 -2.75 9.24
N MET A 83 -11.13 -2.54 8.65
CA MET A 83 -12.34 -2.18 9.41
C MET A 83 -12.78 -3.21 10.45
N ARG A 84 -12.34 -4.48 10.31
CA ARG A 84 -12.59 -5.55 11.28
C ARG A 84 -11.49 -5.69 12.34
N SER A 85 -10.25 -5.33 12.03
CA SER A 85 -9.09 -5.67 12.86
C SER A 85 -8.29 -4.45 13.34
N GLY A 86 -8.46 -3.29 12.74
CA GLY A 86 -7.63 -2.11 12.96
C GLY A 86 -6.19 -2.25 12.46
N LYS A 87 -5.90 -3.30 11.65
CA LYS A 87 -4.56 -3.58 11.08
C LYS A 87 -4.66 -3.82 9.59
N TRP A 88 -3.66 -3.35 8.85
CA TRP A 88 -3.55 -3.60 7.43
C TRP A 88 -3.00 -5.01 7.18
N PRO A 89 -3.70 -5.87 6.41
CA PRO A 89 -3.21 -7.21 6.10
C PRO A 89 -2.00 -7.17 5.16
N ASP A 90 -1.20 -8.23 5.13
CA ASP A 90 -0.20 -8.42 4.09
C ASP A 90 -0.85 -8.42 2.70
N GLY A 91 -0.13 -7.94 1.71
CA GLY A 91 -0.64 -7.70 0.36
C GLY A 91 -1.40 -6.38 0.21
N THR A 92 -1.63 -5.60 1.30
CA THR A 92 -2.20 -4.26 1.18
C THR A 92 -1.31 -3.39 0.32
N THR A 93 -1.92 -2.74 -0.68
CA THR A 93 -1.27 -1.70 -1.46
C THR A 93 -2.11 -0.43 -1.39
N PHE A 94 -1.48 0.65 -0.92
CA PHE A 94 -2.03 1.99 -1.00
C PHE A 94 -1.52 2.64 -2.27
N PHE A 95 -2.35 3.45 -2.89
CA PHE A 95 -1.97 4.34 -3.97
C PHE A 95 -2.21 5.78 -3.55
N LEU A 96 -1.19 6.61 -3.70
CA LEU A 96 -1.22 8.05 -3.45
C LEU A 96 -1.19 8.78 -4.79
N GLU A 97 -2.32 9.37 -5.17
CA GLU A 97 -2.42 10.22 -6.36
C GLU A 97 -2.19 11.68 -5.94
N VAL A 98 -1.12 12.28 -6.46
CA VAL A 98 -0.80 13.70 -6.24
C VAL A 98 -1.35 14.51 -7.40
N ARG A 99 -2.18 15.55 -7.11
CA ARG A 99 -2.79 16.41 -8.11
C ARG A 99 -2.44 17.87 -7.92
N ALA A 100 -2.25 18.58 -9.00
CA ALA A 100 -2.12 20.02 -8.97
C ALA A 100 -3.36 20.67 -8.33
N ALA A 101 -3.16 21.75 -7.59
CA ALA A 101 -4.26 22.64 -7.23
C ALA A 101 -4.48 23.63 -8.35
N VAL A 102 -5.74 23.83 -8.72
CA VAL A 102 -6.21 24.90 -9.61
C VAL A 102 -6.93 25.93 -8.77
N GLU A 103 -6.34 27.10 -8.64
CA GLU A 103 -6.91 28.18 -7.85
C GLU A 103 -8.01 28.91 -8.64
N HIS A 104 -9.10 29.23 -7.95
CA HIS A 104 -10.21 29.99 -8.46
C HIS A 104 -10.39 31.26 -7.61
N ASP A 105 -10.35 32.42 -8.24
CA ASP A 105 -10.57 33.71 -7.58
C ASP A 105 -11.37 34.64 -8.53
N SER A 106 -12.66 34.37 -8.62
CA SER A 106 -13.61 35.22 -9.37
C SER A 106 -14.79 35.59 -8.49
N GLN A 107 -15.64 36.52 -8.99
CA GLN A 107 -16.77 37.05 -8.20
C GLN A 107 -17.75 35.99 -7.69
N GLY A 108 -17.79 34.82 -8.23
CA GLY A 108 -18.72 33.74 -7.81
C GLY A 108 -18.05 32.50 -7.27
N VAL A 109 -16.73 32.35 -7.41
CA VAL A 109 -16.00 31.12 -7.05
C VAL A 109 -14.67 31.47 -6.42
N ARG A 110 -14.44 30.99 -5.21
CA ARG A 110 -13.15 31.08 -4.50
C ARG A 110 -12.75 29.74 -3.93
N GLY A 111 -11.46 29.42 -4.01
CA GLY A 111 -10.89 28.20 -3.45
C GLY A 111 -10.06 27.46 -4.49
N SER A 112 -9.79 26.18 -4.22
CA SER A 112 -8.98 25.34 -5.09
C SER A 112 -9.71 24.06 -5.47
N SER A 113 -9.59 23.66 -6.72
CA SER A 113 -10.02 22.35 -7.21
C SER A 113 -8.83 21.49 -7.63
N GLN A 114 -9.06 20.19 -7.76
CA GLN A 114 -8.02 19.26 -8.24
C GLN A 114 -7.83 19.39 -9.75
N GLY A 115 -6.58 19.55 -10.16
CA GLY A 115 -6.16 19.62 -11.55
C GLY A 115 -5.55 18.30 -12.06
N GLN A 116 -4.56 18.41 -12.94
CA GLN A 116 -3.86 17.27 -13.54
C GLN A 116 -3.12 16.43 -12.48
N VAL A 117 -2.93 15.14 -12.77
CA VAL A 117 -2.08 14.25 -11.97
C VAL A 117 -0.62 14.68 -12.13
N LEU A 118 0.06 14.87 -11.00
CA LEU A 118 1.49 15.21 -10.93
C LEU A 118 2.36 13.97 -10.68
N ALA A 119 1.86 13.05 -9.84
CA ALA A 119 2.53 11.79 -9.52
C ALA A 119 1.50 10.74 -9.09
N LEU A 120 1.86 9.48 -9.24
CA LEU A 120 1.24 8.34 -8.60
C LEU A 120 2.33 7.57 -7.88
N GLU A 121 2.16 7.39 -6.59
CA GLU A 121 3.06 6.65 -5.72
C GLU A 121 2.32 5.47 -5.08
N ALA A 122 3.04 4.50 -4.56
CA ALA A 122 2.42 3.42 -3.80
C ALA A 122 3.24 3.01 -2.59
N GLU A 123 2.54 2.45 -1.61
CA GLU A 123 3.08 1.79 -0.43
C GLU A 123 2.49 0.38 -0.38
N LYS A 124 3.33 -0.66 -0.41
CA LYS A 124 2.90 -2.07 -0.37
C LYS A 124 3.41 -2.74 0.89
N LYS A 125 2.52 -3.44 1.59
CA LYS A 125 2.85 -4.28 2.74
C LYS A 125 3.11 -5.72 2.33
N ASP A 126 4.26 -6.26 2.72
CA ASP A 126 4.63 -7.66 2.62
C ASP A 126 5.69 -7.96 3.71
N THR A 127 5.25 -8.50 4.85
CA THR A 127 6.10 -8.73 6.02
C THR A 127 7.10 -9.86 5.81
N THR A 128 6.91 -10.68 4.77
CA THR A 128 7.87 -11.74 4.42
C THR A 128 9.01 -11.24 3.55
N ARG A 129 8.78 -10.16 2.81
CA ARG A 129 9.69 -9.65 1.81
C ARG A 129 10.43 -8.37 2.25
N TYR A 130 9.75 -7.49 2.96
CA TYR A 130 10.30 -6.19 3.33
C TYR A 130 10.63 -6.12 4.82
N PRO A 131 11.79 -5.58 5.21
CA PRO A 131 12.21 -5.50 6.60
C PRO A 131 11.40 -4.48 7.41
N GLY A 132 11.55 -4.52 8.73
CA GLY A 132 10.86 -3.60 9.65
C GLY A 132 9.37 -3.90 9.76
N ALA A 133 8.51 -2.94 9.45
CA ALA A 133 7.05 -3.12 9.47
C ALA A 133 6.51 -3.77 8.19
N GLY A 134 7.39 -4.23 7.29
CA GLY A 134 7.01 -4.96 6.09
C GLY A 134 6.53 -4.09 4.94
N PHE A 135 6.96 -2.82 4.84
CA PHE A 135 6.54 -1.92 3.78
C PHE A 135 7.65 -1.60 2.78
N ALA A 136 7.26 -1.44 1.51
CA ALA A 136 8.07 -0.85 0.46
C ALA A 136 7.28 0.25 -0.26
N TYR A 137 8.02 1.20 -0.83
CA TYR A 137 7.48 2.38 -1.50
C TYR A 137 7.86 2.36 -2.97
N PHE A 138 6.97 2.87 -3.83
CA PHE A 138 7.06 2.81 -5.28
C PHE A 138 6.68 4.16 -5.86
N ASP A 139 7.33 4.53 -6.97
CA ASP A 139 7.03 5.75 -7.73
C ASP A 139 6.79 5.37 -9.20
N PHE A 140 5.61 5.72 -9.72
CA PHE A 140 5.20 5.46 -11.12
C PHE A 140 5.58 6.62 -12.06
N GLY A 141 6.60 7.38 -11.69
CA GLY A 141 7.14 8.45 -12.49
C GLY A 141 6.26 9.70 -12.56
N ARG A 142 6.76 10.66 -13.31
CA ARG A 142 6.09 11.94 -13.47
C ARG A 142 4.72 11.77 -14.12
N GLY A 143 3.68 12.34 -13.51
CA GLY A 143 2.30 12.17 -13.94
C GLY A 143 1.72 10.79 -13.66
N GLY A 144 2.48 9.89 -13.00
CA GLY A 144 2.03 8.53 -12.69
C GLY A 144 1.83 7.67 -13.94
N THR A 145 2.66 7.86 -14.97
CA THR A 145 2.44 7.25 -16.28
C THR A 145 3.13 5.90 -16.49
N ASP A 146 4.14 5.57 -15.66
CA ASP A 146 4.85 4.30 -15.76
C ASP A 146 3.92 3.14 -15.43
N LEU A 147 3.96 2.08 -16.23
CA LEU A 147 3.10 0.91 -16.05
C LEU A 147 3.55 0.04 -14.88
N THR A 148 4.84 0.12 -14.54
CA THR A 148 5.45 -0.63 -13.44
C THR A 148 6.41 0.25 -12.66
N ALA A 149 6.55 -0.01 -11.37
CA ALA A 149 7.53 0.63 -10.52
C ALA A 149 8.35 -0.41 -9.75
N GLN A 150 9.65 -0.15 -9.58
CA GLN A 150 10.51 -0.92 -8.67
C GLN A 150 10.40 -0.35 -7.25
N PRO A 151 10.62 -1.16 -6.21
CA PRO A 151 10.71 -0.64 -4.86
C PRO A 151 11.83 0.41 -4.78
N LEU A 152 11.54 1.53 -4.14
CA LEU A 152 12.54 2.54 -3.85
C LEU A 152 13.63 1.97 -2.93
N PRO A 153 14.88 2.44 -3.02
CA PRO A 153 15.94 1.99 -2.13
C PRO A 153 15.61 2.32 -0.67
N ALA A 154 16.04 1.48 0.27
CA ALA A 154 15.75 1.63 1.70
C ALA A 154 16.27 2.97 2.30
N THR A 155 17.14 3.67 1.58
CA THR A 155 17.62 5.02 1.92
C THR A 155 16.67 6.14 1.47
N ALA A 156 15.59 5.84 0.72
CA ALA A 156 14.63 6.84 0.31
C ALA A 156 13.92 7.45 1.54
N ALA A 157 13.65 8.75 1.47
CA ALA A 157 13.07 9.51 2.58
C ALA A 157 11.71 8.98 3.05
N CYS A 158 10.97 8.31 2.16
CA CYS A 158 9.67 7.69 2.46
C CYS A 158 9.77 6.75 3.67
N TYR A 159 10.80 5.88 3.72
CA TYR A 159 10.96 4.91 4.81
C TYR A 159 11.15 5.59 6.18
N ALA A 160 11.98 6.63 6.25
CA ALA A 160 12.23 7.35 7.50
C ALA A 160 10.98 8.11 7.96
N CYS A 161 10.30 8.80 7.03
CA CYS A 161 9.11 9.60 7.29
C CYS A 161 7.96 8.72 7.79
N HIS A 162 7.63 7.63 7.08
CA HIS A 162 6.55 6.72 7.46
C HIS A 162 6.84 6.01 8.79
N ARG A 163 8.09 5.58 9.02
CA ARG A 163 8.48 5.00 10.31
C ARG A 163 8.32 5.97 11.46
N GLN A 164 8.64 7.23 11.26
CA GLN A 164 8.57 8.27 12.31
C GLN A 164 7.13 8.69 12.59
N HIS A 165 6.33 8.94 11.55
CA HIS A 165 5.06 9.64 11.67
C HIS A 165 3.82 8.77 11.46
N GLY A 166 3.95 7.53 10.97
CA GLY A 166 2.80 6.63 10.76
C GLY A 166 2.14 6.22 12.08
N ALA A 167 0.83 6.39 12.22
CA ALA A 167 0.10 6.08 13.45
C ALA A 167 -0.21 4.60 13.61
N VAL A 168 -0.44 3.87 12.53
CA VAL A 168 -0.67 2.42 12.55
C VAL A 168 0.40 1.76 11.73
N GLU A 169 1.24 0.95 12.38
CA GLU A 169 2.43 0.40 11.74
C GLU A 169 3.28 1.55 11.15
N TRP A 170 3.52 1.59 9.85
CA TRP A 170 4.21 2.71 9.18
C TRP A 170 3.27 3.48 8.23
N THR A 171 1.95 3.39 8.43
CA THR A 171 0.96 4.06 7.58
C THR A 171 0.42 5.33 8.22
N PHE A 172 0.09 6.32 7.41
CA PHE A 172 -0.51 7.57 7.84
C PHE A 172 -2.01 7.44 8.11
N THR A 173 -2.40 6.35 8.78
CA THR A 173 -3.81 6.07 9.12
C THR A 173 -4.45 7.20 9.93
N GLN A 174 -3.68 8.02 10.64
CA GLN A 174 -4.18 9.21 11.35
C GLN A 174 -4.89 10.22 10.43
N PHE A 175 -4.61 10.21 9.14
CA PHE A 175 -5.26 11.07 8.15
C PHE A 175 -6.43 10.41 7.43
N TYR A 176 -6.82 9.20 7.84
CA TYR A 176 -7.99 8.47 7.35
C TYR A 176 -9.02 8.39 8.47
N PRO A 177 -9.98 9.34 8.58
CA PRO A 177 -10.78 9.54 9.80
C PRO A 177 -11.50 8.29 10.30
N GLU A 178 -12.12 7.52 9.38
CA GLU A 178 -12.85 6.31 9.73
C GLU A 178 -11.90 5.20 10.22
N GLN A 179 -10.79 4.98 9.50
CA GLN A 179 -9.79 3.98 9.85
C GLN A 179 -9.09 4.32 11.16
N PHE A 180 -8.79 5.60 11.38
CA PHE A 180 -8.17 6.02 12.63
C PHE A 180 -9.10 5.84 13.84
N ALA A 181 -10.40 6.05 13.65
CA ALA A 181 -11.39 5.74 14.69
C ALA A 181 -11.42 4.24 15.02
N VAL A 182 -11.36 3.37 14.01
CA VAL A 182 -11.26 1.92 14.20
C VAL A 182 -9.95 1.54 14.87
N ALA A 183 -8.81 2.08 14.45
CA ALA A 183 -7.51 1.80 15.05
C ALA A 183 -7.48 2.17 16.54
N LYS A 184 -8.04 3.30 16.91
CA LYS A 184 -8.17 3.72 18.34
C LYS A 184 -9.06 2.74 19.11
N LYS A 185 -10.20 2.35 18.57
CA LYS A 185 -11.13 1.40 19.20
C LYS A 185 -10.50 0.03 19.40
N MET A 186 -9.67 -0.43 18.46
CA MET A 186 -9.01 -1.75 18.47
C MET A 186 -7.64 -1.74 19.17
N ASP A 187 -7.21 -0.61 19.74
CA ASP A 187 -5.89 -0.42 20.38
C ASP A 187 -4.72 -0.81 19.46
N THR A 188 -4.80 -0.47 18.17
CA THR A 188 -3.78 -0.77 17.17
C THR A 188 -2.94 0.45 16.76
N VAL A 189 -3.25 1.63 17.28
CA VAL A 189 -2.38 2.80 17.17
C VAL A 189 -1.06 2.51 17.89
N ARG A 190 0.05 2.83 17.25
CA ARG A 190 1.38 2.63 17.83
C ARG A 190 1.50 3.36 19.17
N LYS A 191 2.13 2.71 20.14
CA LYS A 191 2.31 3.28 21.51
C LYS A 191 3.27 4.48 21.52
N ASP A 192 4.18 4.54 20.53
CA ASP A 192 5.16 5.62 20.35
C ASP A 192 4.71 6.66 19.30
N TYR A 193 3.44 6.60 18.86
CA TYR A 193 2.88 7.61 17.97
C TYR A 193 2.65 8.92 18.72
N ASP A 194 3.28 9.99 18.24
CA ASP A 194 3.06 11.36 18.74
C ASP A 194 2.36 12.18 17.66
N PRO A 195 1.13 12.68 17.92
CA PRO A 195 0.40 13.50 16.94
C PRO A 195 1.01 14.90 16.72
N ASN A 196 2.00 15.31 17.54
CA ASN A 196 2.64 16.62 17.48
C ASN A 196 3.99 16.61 16.75
N LEU A 197 4.47 15.45 16.32
CA LEU A 197 5.74 15.30 15.59
C LEU A 197 5.58 15.41 14.09
#